data_8b9dd8641b2087e1140b0ddbe59d4b03
#
_entry.id   8b9dd8641b2087e1140b0ddbe59d4b03
#
_cell.length_a   1.000
_cell.length_b   1.000
_cell.length_c   1.000
_cell.angle_alpha   90.00
_cell.angle_beta   90.00
_cell.angle_gamma   90.00
#
_symmetry.space_group_name_H-M   'P 1'
#
loop_
_entity.id
_entity.type
_entity.pdbx_description
1 polymer ?
#
loop_
_entity_poly.entity_id
_entity_poly.type
_entity_poly.pdbx_seq_one_letter_code
_entity_poly.pdbx_strand_id
1 'polypeptide(L)'
;GRSRIIKFEGCYHGHADALLVKAGSGLATFGHPTSAGVPPEVVQHTLVLEYNNVEQLEAAFARHGNELACLMIEPIAGNMNFVRASVSFMRRARELCTQHGALLVFDEVMTGFRVALGGAQSIYAKAIPGFRPDISVFGKVIGGGMPLAAFGTTREIMKHLAPLGPVYQAGTLSGNPVATACGLATLREIAKPGFFEALSARTRRLADG
;
A
#
# COMPACT_ATOMS: atom_id res chain seq x y z
N GLY A 1 18.67 10.28 -3.89
CA GLY A 1 17.35 9.90 -3.50
C GLY A 1 16.92 10.54 -2.19
N ARG A 2 15.64 10.47 -1.87
CA ARG A 2 15.09 10.92 -0.59
C ARG A 2 15.07 9.76 0.39
N SER A 3 15.19 10.04 1.69
CA SER A 3 15.41 9.01 2.70
C SER A 3 14.22 8.72 3.62
N ARG A 4 13.19 9.59 3.63
CA ARG A 4 12.07 9.47 4.56
C ARG A 4 10.85 8.83 3.94
N ILE A 5 10.14 8.04 4.73
CA ILE A 5 8.89 7.36 4.37
C ILE A 5 7.81 7.75 5.36
N ILE A 6 6.59 7.99 4.90
CA ILE A 6 5.40 8.05 5.74
C ILE A 6 4.67 6.72 5.67
N LYS A 7 4.27 6.18 6.82
CA LYS A 7 3.27 5.12 6.97
C LYS A 7 2.25 5.52 8.03
N PHE A 8 1.21 4.71 8.21
CA PHE A 8 0.15 4.99 9.18
C PHE A 8 0.10 3.94 10.28
N GLU A 9 -0.24 4.38 11.49
CA GLU A 9 -0.47 3.49 12.62
C GLU A 9 -1.60 2.50 12.28
N GLY A 10 -1.43 1.25 12.69
CA GLY A 10 -2.35 0.16 12.37
C GLY A 10 -2.16 -0.47 10.99
N CYS A 11 -1.48 0.19 10.04
CA CYS A 11 -1.12 -0.41 8.75
C CYS A 11 0.08 -1.35 8.87
N TYR A 12 0.00 -2.49 8.16
CA TYR A 12 1.07 -3.47 8.06
C TYR A 12 1.54 -3.64 6.63
N HIS A 13 2.84 -3.52 6.40
CA HIS A 13 3.45 -3.53 5.07
C HIS A 13 4.55 -4.59 4.93
N GLY A 14 4.36 -5.75 5.54
CA GLY A 14 5.35 -6.81 5.55
C GLY A 14 6.40 -6.64 6.67
N HIS A 15 7.42 -7.50 6.64
CA HIS A 15 8.41 -7.60 7.71
C HIS A 15 9.74 -6.90 7.40
N ALA A 16 9.77 -5.96 6.45
CA ALA A 16 10.96 -5.13 6.26
C ALA A 16 11.19 -4.28 7.52
N ASP A 17 12.39 -4.35 8.08
CA ASP A 17 12.72 -3.77 9.38
C ASP A 17 12.34 -2.29 9.47
N ALA A 18 12.59 -1.51 8.43
CA ALA A 18 12.24 -0.09 8.38
C ALA A 18 10.73 0.18 8.47
N LEU A 19 9.87 -0.82 8.23
CA LEU A 19 8.41 -0.71 8.29
C LEU A 19 7.82 -1.33 9.58
N LEU A 20 8.66 -2.03 10.39
CA LEU A 20 8.28 -2.57 11.69
C LEU A 20 8.39 -1.49 12.78
N VAL A 21 7.55 -0.50 12.69
CA VAL A 21 7.59 0.73 13.48
C VAL A 21 6.18 1.18 13.85
N LYS A 22 6.02 1.69 15.07
CA LYS A 22 4.79 2.33 15.58
C LYS A 22 5.03 3.80 15.91
N ALA A 23 3.96 4.58 16.04
CA ALA A 23 4.05 5.98 16.43
C ALA A 23 4.75 6.14 17.79
N GLY A 24 5.57 7.18 17.90
CA GLY A 24 6.09 7.64 19.18
C GLY A 24 5.03 8.45 19.94
N SER A 25 5.33 8.80 21.19
CA SER A 25 4.46 9.68 21.99
C SER A 25 4.61 11.12 21.50
N GLY A 26 3.68 11.61 20.67
CA GLY A 26 3.62 13.00 20.21
C GLY A 26 3.29 13.15 18.73
N LEU A 27 3.01 14.38 18.31
CA LEU A 27 2.67 14.77 16.93
C LEU A 27 3.85 14.48 15.97
N ALA A 28 3.62 13.64 14.97
CA ALA A 28 4.56 13.34 13.87
C ALA A 28 6.00 13.04 14.33
N THR A 29 6.14 12.17 15.33
CA THR A 29 7.44 11.77 15.87
C THR A 29 7.96 10.52 15.16
N PHE A 30 9.30 10.38 15.14
CA PHE A 30 9.94 9.16 14.69
C PHE A 30 9.48 7.99 15.55
N GLY A 31 9.11 6.89 14.90
CA GLY A 31 8.55 5.74 15.58
C GLY A 31 9.57 4.93 16.38
N HIS A 32 9.04 4.07 17.23
CA HIS A 32 9.83 3.06 17.94
C HIS A 32 9.68 1.70 17.24
N PRO A 33 10.75 0.87 17.16
CA PRO A 33 10.65 -0.48 16.64
C PRO A 33 9.54 -1.28 17.33
N THR A 34 8.76 -2.03 16.54
CA THR A 34 7.70 -2.93 17.05
C THR A 34 8.17 -4.37 17.20
N SER A 35 9.36 -4.67 16.71
CA SER A 35 9.95 -6.00 16.78
C SER A 35 11.26 -5.96 17.56
N ALA A 36 11.44 -6.89 18.49
CA ALA A 36 12.73 -7.10 19.14
C ALA A 36 13.80 -7.44 18.10
N GLY A 37 14.99 -6.89 18.26
CA GLY A 37 16.11 -7.07 17.34
C GLY A 37 16.19 -6.07 16.19
N VAL A 38 15.19 -5.23 15.98
CA VAL A 38 15.28 -4.11 15.02
C VAL A 38 15.94 -2.92 15.70
N PRO A 39 17.12 -2.48 15.25
CA PRO A 39 17.79 -1.32 15.82
C PRO A 39 16.99 -0.03 15.59
N PRO A 40 16.98 0.93 16.54
CA PRO A 40 16.30 2.21 16.37
C PRO A 40 16.72 2.98 15.12
N GLU A 41 17.99 2.88 14.74
CA GLU A 41 18.57 3.54 13.58
C GLU A 41 17.93 3.08 12.25
N VAL A 42 17.42 1.86 12.20
CA VAL A 42 16.77 1.31 11.00
C VAL A 42 15.40 1.97 10.75
N VAL A 43 14.70 2.35 11.82
CA VAL A 43 13.36 2.96 11.73
C VAL A 43 13.38 4.50 11.78
N GLN A 44 14.54 5.12 12.01
CA GLN A 44 14.66 6.57 12.21
C GLN A 44 14.18 7.43 11.03
N HIS A 45 14.06 6.84 9.84
CA HIS A 45 13.59 7.53 8.64
C HIS A 45 12.11 7.27 8.32
N THR A 46 11.42 6.50 9.15
CA THR A 46 10.00 6.17 8.95
C THR A 46 9.14 6.99 9.91
N LEU A 47 8.37 7.92 9.34
CA LEU A 47 7.37 8.69 10.05
C LEU A 47 6.08 7.87 10.15
N VAL A 48 5.51 7.75 11.35
CA VAL A 48 4.23 7.08 11.58
C VAL A 48 3.21 8.12 11.99
N LEU A 49 2.14 8.22 11.21
CA LEU A 49 1.03 9.16 11.42
C LEU A 49 -0.24 8.40 11.80
N GLU A 50 -1.15 9.08 12.47
CA GLU A 50 -2.49 8.57 12.68
C GLU A 50 -3.26 8.43 11.37
N TYR A 51 -3.96 7.33 11.22
CA TYR A 51 -4.76 7.06 10.05
C TYR A 51 -5.98 8.00 9.98
N ASN A 52 -6.24 8.60 8.82
CA ASN A 52 -7.28 9.61 8.59
C ASN A 52 -7.06 10.98 9.28
N ASN A 53 -5.90 11.23 9.86
CA ASN A 53 -5.58 12.53 10.45
C ASN A 53 -4.94 13.46 9.39
N VAL A 54 -5.76 14.36 8.82
CA VAL A 54 -5.32 15.29 7.76
C VAL A 54 -4.33 16.32 8.33
N GLU A 55 -4.53 16.78 9.56
CA GLU A 55 -3.67 17.80 10.19
C GLU A 55 -2.24 17.27 10.40
N GLN A 56 -2.10 16.04 10.91
CA GLN A 56 -0.79 15.39 11.04
C GLN A 56 -0.14 15.18 9.67
N LEU A 57 -0.93 14.81 8.68
CA LEU A 57 -0.43 14.60 7.31
C LEU A 57 0.14 15.91 6.74
N GLU A 58 -0.60 17.01 6.84
CA GLU A 58 -0.18 18.33 6.39
C GLU A 58 1.08 18.82 7.12
N ALA A 59 1.11 18.68 8.44
CA ALA A 59 2.26 19.06 9.26
C ALA A 59 3.52 18.24 8.88
N ALA A 60 3.38 16.95 8.61
CA ALA A 60 4.49 16.10 8.17
C ALA A 60 5.05 16.53 6.82
N PHE A 61 4.19 16.84 5.86
CA PHE A 61 4.63 17.35 4.54
C PHE A 61 5.22 18.77 4.62
N ALA A 62 4.64 19.66 5.42
CA ALA A 62 5.19 21.00 5.63
C ALA A 62 6.61 20.94 6.20
N ARG A 63 6.86 20.02 7.13
CA ARG A 63 8.16 19.88 7.81
C ARG A 63 9.19 19.08 7.01
N HIS A 64 8.77 18.03 6.30
CA HIS A 64 9.67 17.04 5.72
C HIS A 64 9.45 16.79 4.21
N GLY A 65 8.55 17.50 3.55
CA GLY A 65 8.12 17.22 2.18
C GLY A 65 9.26 17.05 1.17
N ASN A 66 10.35 17.83 1.31
CA ASN A 66 11.52 17.73 0.44
C ASN A 66 12.37 16.47 0.67
N GLU A 67 12.21 15.81 1.82
CA GLU A 67 12.94 14.60 2.20
C GLU A 67 12.10 13.32 2.01
N LEU A 68 10.78 13.47 1.79
CA LEU A 68 9.87 12.35 1.65
C LEU A 68 10.03 11.66 0.30
N ALA A 69 10.43 10.40 0.32
CA ALA A 69 10.46 9.52 -0.85
C ALA A 69 9.05 9.05 -1.21
N CYS A 70 8.30 8.60 -0.23
CA CYS A 70 6.94 8.12 -0.44
C CYS A 70 6.06 8.22 0.81
N LEU A 71 4.76 8.16 0.56
CA LEU A 71 3.71 7.86 1.52
C LEU A 71 3.15 6.50 1.18
N MET A 72 3.20 5.56 2.13
CA MET A 72 2.69 4.19 1.98
C MET A 72 1.44 3.99 2.83
N ILE A 73 0.39 3.43 2.22
CA ILE A 73 -0.91 3.27 2.88
C ILE A 73 -1.62 2.01 2.41
N GLU A 74 -2.23 1.26 3.35
CA GLU A 74 -3.33 0.36 3.02
C GLU A 74 -4.59 1.22 2.82
N PRO A 75 -5.18 1.29 1.62
CA PRO A 75 -6.36 2.15 1.38
C PRO A 75 -7.60 1.75 2.18
N ILE A 76 -7.68 0.48 2.54
CA ILE A 76 -8.59 -0.08 3.53
C ILE A 76 -7.70 -0.95 4.42
N ALA A 77 -7.44 -0.48 5.63
CA ALA A 77 -6.47 -1.08 6.52
C ALA A 77 -7.02 -2.38 7.13
N GLY A 78 -6.69 -3.50 6.50
CA GLY A 78 -7.16 -4.83 6.91
C GLY A 78 -6.67 -5.22 8.30
N ASN A 79 -5.47 -4.81 8.67
CA ASN A 79 -4.84 -5.16 9.95
C ASN A 79 -5.38 -4.34 11.14
N MET A 80 -6.19 -3.32 10.91
CA MET A 80 -6.87 -2.55 11.94
C MET A 80 -8.40 -2.58 11.78
N ASN A 81 -8.94 -3.77 11.54
CA ASN A 81 -10.38 -4.03 11.43
C ASN A 81 -11.06 -3.32 10.25
N PHE A 82 -10.39 -3.30 9.10
CA PHE A 82 -10.91 -2.77 7.83
C PHE A 82 -11.29 -1.28 7.85
N VAL A 83 -10.59 -0.48 8.65
CA VAL A 83 -10.76 0.96 8.65
C VAL A 83 -10.43 1.51 7.27
N ARG A 84 -11.35 2.28 6.72
CA ARG A 84 -11.23 2.85 5.37
C ARG A 84 -10.65 4.26 5.45
N ALA A 85 -9.72 4.58 4.57
CA ALA A 85 -9.31 5.96 4.38
C ALA A 85 -10.48 6.79 3.83
N SER A 86 -10.74 7.94 4.43
CA SER A 86 -11.79 8.84 3.93
C SER A 86 -11.39 9.41 2.56
N VAL A 87 -12.40 9.73 1.75
CA VAL A 87 -12.16 10.30 0.41
C VAL A 87 -11.41 11.63 0.50
N SER A 88 -11.72 12.46 1.51
CA SER A 88 -11.04 13.73 1.76
C SER A 88 -9.57 13.53 2.13
N PHE A 89 -9.29 12.61 3.05
CA PHE A 89 -7.93 12.25 3.44
C PHE A 89 -7.12 11.73 2.25
N MET A 90 -7.69 10.83 1.46
CA MET A 90 -7.00 10.24 0.31
C MET A 90 -6.74 11.27 -0.80
N ARG A 91 -7.67 12.19 -1.04
CA ARG A 91 -7.49 13.32 -1.94
C ARG A 91 -6.31 14.19 -1.48
N ARG A 92 -6.31 14.55 -0.19
CA ARG A 92 -5.26 15.38 0.36
C ARG A 92 -3.89 14.71 0.32
N ALA A 93 -3.83 13.40 0.61
CA ALA A 93 -2.61 12.62 0.49
C ALA A 93 -2.06 12.64 -0.95
N ARG A 94 -2.92 12.47 -1.96
CA ARG A 94 -2.51 12.54 -3.38
C ARG A 94 -1.99 13.94 -3.75
N GLU A 95 -2.70 14.99 -3.34
CA GLU A 95 -2.31 16.38 -3.60
C GLU A 95 -0.93 16.68 -3.02
N LEU A 96 -0.71 16.37 -1.74
CA LEU A 96 0.56 16.60 -1.06
C LEU A 96 1.71 15.79 -1.69
N CYS A 97 1.49 14.52 -2.01
CA CYS A 97 2.48 13.72 -2.72
C CYS A 97 2.85 14.36 -4.06
N THR A 98 1.87 14.83 -4.83
CA THR A 98 2.11 15.51 -6.12
C THR A 98 2.87 16.81 -5.93
N GLN A 99 2.44 17.65 -4.98
CA GLN A 99 3.04 18.95 -4.70
C GLN A 99 4.53 18.83 -4.30
N HIS A 100 4.86 17.83 -3.50
CA HIS A 100 6.22 17.63 -2.98
C HIS A 100 7.05 16.63 -3.80
N GLY A 101 6.48 16.03 -4.85
CA GLY A 101 7.16 15.02 -5.66
C GLY A 101 7.47 13.73 -4.88
N ALA A 102 6.69 13.40 -3.86
CA ALA A 102 6.75 12.13 -3.16
C ALA A 102 5.85 11.11 -3.87
N LEU A 103 6.18 9.82 -3.78
CA LEU A 103 5.37 8.76 -4.40
C LEU A 103 4.23 8.36 -3.46
N LEU A 104 3.03 8.20 -3.99
CA LEU A 104 1.92 7.57 -3.29
C LEU A 104 1.94 6.07 -3.57
N VAL A 105 2.22 5.27 -2.53
CA VAL A 105 2.29 3.80 -2.60
C VAL A 105 1.04 3.20 -1.97
N PHE A 106 0.24 2.49 -2.78
CA PHE A 106 -0.91 1.73 -2.30
C PHE A 106 -0.49 0.30 -1.98
N ASP A 107 -0.63 -0.08 -0.72
CA ASP A 107 -0.57 -1.46 -0.32
C ASP A 107 -1.94 -2.11 -0.54
N GLU A 108 -2.07 -2.75 -1.67
CA GLU A 108 -3.26 -3.50 -2.09
C GLU A 108 -3.12 -5.01 -1.84
N VAL A 109 -2.18 -5.41 -0.98
CA VAL A 109 -1.96 -6.84 -0.65
C VAL A 109 -3.23 -7.48 -0.09
N MET A 110 -4.04 -6.74 0.67
CA MET A 110 -5.34 -7.22 1.15
C MET A 110 -6.51 -6.86 0.23
N THR A 111 -6.48 -5.72 -0.41
CA THR A 111 -7.64 -5.16 -1.14
C THR A 111 -7.60 -5.42 -2.64
N GLY A 112 -6.41 -5.57 -3.21
CA GLY A 112 -6.21 -5.82 -4.63
C GLY A 112 -6.91 -7.12 -5.07
N PHE A 113 -7.68 -7.04 -6.15
CA PHE A 113 -8.43 -8.17 -6.71
C PHE A 113 -9.42 -8.84 -5.72
N ARG A 114 -9.68 -8.21 -4.58
CA ARG A 114 -10.60 -8.70 -3.54
C ARG A 114 -11.85 -7.84 -3.43
N VAL A 115 -11.69 -6.53 -3.22
CA VAL A 115 -12.83 -5.61 -3.03
C VAL A 115 -13.48 -5.21 -4.36
N ALA A 116 -12.72 -5.26 -5.42
CA ALA A 116 -13.12 -5.10 -6.82
C ALA A 116 -12.01 -5.66 -7.71
N LEU A 117 -12.28 -5.90 -9.00
CA LEU A 117 -11.25 -6.33 -9.97
C LEU A 117 -10.10 -5.32 -10.04
N GLY A 118 -10.40 -4.03 -10.01
CA GLY A 118 -9.40 -2.96 -9.99
C GLY A 118 -8.92 -2.57 -8.58
N GLY A 119 -9.17 -3.40 -7.55
CA GLY A 119 -8.77 -3.12 -6.17
C GLY A 119 -9.42 -1.87 -5.56
N ALA A 120 -8.91 -1.45 -4.41
CA ALA A 120 -9.39 -0.23 -3.74
C ALA A 120 -9.06 1.04 -4.53
N GLN A 121 -7.99 1.06 -5.32
CA GLN A 121 -7.68 2.20 -6.19
C GLN A 121 -8.82 2.52 -7.15
N SER A 122 -9.54 1.52 -7.67
CA SER A 122 -10.70 1.74 -8.54
C SER A 122 -11.88 2.38 -7.80
N ILE A 123 -12.02 2.13 -6.50
CA ILE A 123 -13.03 2.77 -5.66
C ILE A 123 -12.72 4.24 -5.47
N TYR A 124 -11.47 4.57 -5.16
CA TYR A 124 -11.03 5.97 -5.01
C TYR A 124 -11.06 6.73 -6.35
N ALA A 125 -10.70 6.10 -7.45
CA ALA A 125 -10.77 6.72 -8.79
C ALA A 125 -12.20 7.12 -9.18
N LYS A 126 -13.24 6.41 -8.71
CA LYS A 126 -14.65 6.81 -8.89
C LYS A 126 -15.03 8.04 -8.06
N ALA A 127 -14.43 8.21 -6.89
CA ALA A 127 -14.75 9.30 -5.96
C ALA A 127 -13.87 10.54 -6.16
N ILE A 128 -12.69 10.39 -6.74
CA ILE A 128 -11.70 11.45 -6.94
C ILE A 128 -11.28 11.43 -8.42
N PRO A 129 -11.74 12.37 -9.25
CA PRO A 129 -11.37 12.42 -10.66
C PRO A 129 -9.85 12.43 -10.88
N GLY A 130 -9.35 11.57 -11.75
CA GLY A 130 -7.93 11.45 -12.07
C GLY A 130 -7.06 10.80 -10.98
N PHE A 131 -7.65 10.30 -9.91
CA PHE A 131 -6.90 9.62 -8.83
C PHE A 131 -6.25 8.34 -9.31
N ARG A 132 -4.96 8.23 -9.03
CA ARG A 132 -4.18 7.00 -9.15
C ARG A 132 -3.01 7.01 -8.17
N PRO A 133 -2.62 5.88 -7.58
CA PRO A 133 -1.34 5.75 -6.90
C PRO A 133 -0.19 5.77 -7.91
N ASP A 134 1.01 6.06 -7.44
CA ASP A 134 2.22 5.97 -8.25
C ASP A 134 2.75 4.53 -8.31
N ILE A 135 2.61 3.80 -7.19
CA ILE A 135 2.96 2.38 -7.08
C ILE A 135 1.82 1.65 -6.39
N SER A 136 1.46 0.48 -6.91
CA SER A 136 0.53 -0.45 -6.27
C SER A 136 1.23 -1.77 -5.96
N VAL A 137 1.07 -2.28 -4.74
CA VAL A 137 1.66 -3.53 -4.27
C VAL A 137 0.56 -4.56 -4.08
N PHE A 138 0.78 -5.78 -4.57
CA PHE A 138 -0.19 -6.87 -4.57
C PHE A 138 0.41 -8.16 -3.98
N GLY A 139 -0.45 -8.97 -3.39
CA GLY A 139 -0.12 -10.28 -2.86
C GLY A 139 -1.38 -11.09 -2.59
N LYS A 140 -1.32 -12.03 -1.70
CA LYS A 140 -2.46 -12.85 -1.24
C LYS A 140 -3.31 -13.39 -2.40
N VAL A 141 -4.43 -12.74 -2.74
CA VAL A 141 -5.39 -13.20 -3.76
C VAL A 141 -4.72 -13.51 -5.09
N ILE A 142 -3.77 -12.69 -5.54
CA ILE A 142 -3.11 -12.91 -6.83
C ILE A 142 -2.33 -14.21 -6.91
N GLY A 143 -1.96 -14.80 -5.77
CA GLY A 143 -1.23 -16.07 -5.70
C GLY A 143 -2.12 -17.30 -5.76
N GLY A 144 -3.44 -17.16 -5.56
CA GLY A 144 -4.34 -18.31 -5.51
C GLY A 144 -3.98 -19.32 -4.42
N GLY A 145 -3.43 -18.85 -3.29
CA GLY A 145 -2.92 -19.67 -2.20
C GLY A 145 -1.41 -19.93 -2.25
N MET A 146 -0.76 -19.63 -3.37
CA MET A 146 0.69 -19.80 -3.54
C MET A 146 1.45 -18.47 -3.25
N PRO A 147 2.76 -18.54 -2.94
CA PRO A 147 3.59 -17.37 -2.65
C PRO A 147 3.88 -16.57 -3.92
N LEU A 148 2.95 -15.70 -4.29
CA LEU A 148 3.07 -14.77 -5.40
C LEU A 148 2.81 -13.34 -4.88
N ALA A 149 3.69 -12.45 -5.23
CA ALA A 149 3.54 -11.01 -5.01
C ALA A 149 3.93 -10.26 -6.29
N ALA A 150 3.40 -9.06 -6.43
CA ALA A 150 3.73 -8.18 -7.54
C ALA A 150 3.64 -6.72 -7.09
N PHE A 151 4.32 -5.86 -7.79
CA PHE A 151 4.06 -4.42 -7.72
C PHE A 151 3.99 -3.86 -9.14
N GLY A 152 3.19 -2.84 -9.28
CA GLY A 152 2.97 -2.17 -10.56
C GLY A 152 3.15 -0.67 -10.43
N THR A 153 3.73 -0.06 -11.46
CA THR A 153 3.96 1.38 -11.55
C THR A 153 4.06 1.84 -13.00
N THR A 154 4.26 3.14 -13.20
CA THR A 154 4.51 3.68 -14.54
C THR A 154 5.87 3.20 -15.09
N ARG A 155 6.00 3.18 -16.41
CA ARG A 155 7.27 2.84 -17.07
C ARG A 155 8.42 3.72 -16.58
N GLU A 156 8.15 4.99 -16.31
CA GLU A 156 9.17 5.95 -15.88
C GLU A 156 9.77 5.57 -14.51
N ILE A 157 8.93 5.16 -13.57
CA ILE A 157 9.39 4.68 -12.25
C ILE A 157 10.03 3.30 -12.39
N MET A 158 9.46 2.41 -13.19
CA MET A 158 9.98 1.05 -13.36
C MET A 158 11.38 1.01 -13.98
N LYS A 159 11.79 1.98 -14.80
CA LYS A 159 13.15 2.10 -15.36
C LYS A 159 14.25 2.25 -14.30
N HIS A 160 13.91 2.63 -13.08
CA HIS A 160 14.88 2.70 -12.00
C HIS A 160 15.27 1.33 -11.42
N LEU A 161 14.50 0.27 -11.74
CA LEU A 161 14.84 -1.08 -11.33
C LEU A 161 15.95 -1.70 -12.20
N ALA A 162 16.81 -2.48 -11.56
CA ALA A 162 17.78 -3.33 -12.26
C ALA A 162 17.07 -4.31 -13.24
N PRO A 163 17.64 -4.59 -14.43
CA PRO A 163 18.94 -4.16 -14.89
C PRO A 163 18.97 -2.77 -15.54
N LEU A 164 17.82 -2.10 -15.72
CA LEU A 164 17.74 -0.80 -16.41
C LEU A 164 18.18 0.35 -15.52
N GLY A 165 18.05 0.24 -14.22
CA GLY A 165 18.38 1.26 -13.24
C GLY A 165 19.14 0.70 -12.04
N PRO A 166 19.54 1.57 -11.10
CA PRO A 166 20.41 1.20 -9.98
C PRO A 166 19.69 0.51 -8.81
N VAL A 167 18.35 0.45 -8.83
CA VAL A 167 17.58 -0.11 -7.71
C VAL A 167 17.53 -1.63 -7.83
N TYR A 168 18.15 -2.30 -6.87
CA TYR A 168 18.18 -3.77 -6.83
C TYR A 168 16.86 -4.34 -6.33
N GLN A 169 16.38 -5.37 -7.03
CA GLN A 169 15.24 -6.20 -6.62
C GLN A 169 15.51 -7.63 -7.06
N ALA A 170 15.41 -8.57 -6.15
CA ALA A 170 15.53 -10.00 -6.45
C ALA A 170 14.73 -10.82 -5.43
N GLY A 171 14.38 -12.02 -5.82
CA GLY A 171 13.75 -13.03 -4.97
C GLY A 171 13.89 -14.41 -5.64
N THR A 172 14.43 -15.37 -4.92
CA THR A 172 14.69 -16.73 -5.44
C THR A 172 13.43 -17.36 -6.03
N LEU A 173 12.28 -17.16 -5.40
CA LEU A 173 10.99 -17.71 -5.84
C LEU A 173 10.20 -16.76 -6.75
N SER A 174 10.76 -15.60 -7.12
CA SER A 174 10.07 -14.66 -8.02
C SER A 174 9.83 -15.31 -9.38
N GLY A 175 8.57 -15.29 -9.83
CA GLY A 175 8.17 -15.86 -11.12
C GLY A 175 8.20 -17.39 -11.17
N ASN A 176 8.24 -18.10 -10.04
CA ASN A 176 8.21 -19.55 -10.07
C ASN A 176 6.95 -20.07 -10.79
N PRO A 177 7.07 -21.14 -11.60
CA PRO A 177 6.00 -21.55 -12.51
C PRO A 177 4.73 -22.01 -11.79
N VAL A 178 4.85 -22.60 -10.60
CA VAL A 178 3.68 -23.09 -9.84
C VAL A 178 2.84 -21.93 -9.33
N ALA A 179 3.45 -20.98 -8.63
CA ALA A 179 2.73 -19.82 -8.13
C ALA A 179 2.18 -18.94 -9.27
N THR A 180 2.92 -18.80 -10.37
CA THR A 180 2.46 -18.07 -11.55
C THR A 180 1.25 -18.75 -12.20
N ALA A 181 1.26 -20.07 -12.34
CA ALA A 181 0.11 -20.82 -12.88
C ALA A 181 -1.14 -20.70 -11.99
N CYS A 182 -0.98 -20.84 -10.67
CA CYS A 182 -2.05 -20.67 -9.70
C CYS A 182 -2.62 -19.24 -9.73
N GLY A 183 -1.74 -18.24 -9.74
CA GLY A 183 -2.14 -16.84 -9.84
C GLY A 183 -2.91 -16.56 -11.14
N LEU A 184 -2.42 -17.05 -12.26
CA LEU A 184 -3.09 -16.90 -13.55
C LEU A 184 -4.49 -17.54 -13.55
N ALA A 185 -4.62 -18.76 -13.00
CA ALA A 185 -5.92 -19.43 -12.87
C ALA A 185 -6.89 -18.61 -12.01
N THR A 186 -6.42 -18.11 -10.87
CA THR A 186 -7.21 -17.27 -9.96
C THR A 186 -7.64 -15.97 -10.65
N LEU A 187 -6.73 -15.25 -11.30
CA LEU A 187 -7.05 -14.00 -11.99
C LEU A 187 -8.05 -14.21 -13.13
N ARG A 188 -7.94 -15.29 -13.88
CA ARG A 188 -8.92 -15.66 -14.91
C ARG A 188 -10.31 -15.91 -14.34
N GLU A 189 -10.39 -16.53 -13.16
CA GLU A 189 -11.67 -16.81 -12.49
C GLU A 189 -12.34 -15.53 -12.00
N ILE A 190 -11.61 -14.69 -11.27
CA ILE A 190 -12.14 -13.44 -10.71
C ILE A 190 -12.44 -12.37 -11.77
N ALA A 191 -11.85 -12.48 -12.95
CA ALA A 191 -12.13 -11.56 -14.06
C ALA A 191 -13.42 -11.92 -14.83
N LYS A 192 -14.08 -13.04 -14.52
CA LYS A 192 -15.34 -13.42 -15.18
C LYS A 192 -16.45 -12.40 -14.87
N PRO A 193 -17.31 -12.08 -15.86
CA PRO A 193 -18.48 -11.25 -15.61
C PRO A 193 -19.35 -11.82 -14.48
N GLY A 194 -19.86 -10.95 -13.61
CA GLY A 194 -20.72 -11.35 -12.49
C GLY A 194 -19.99 -11.87 -11.25
N PHE A 195 -18.65 -12.06 -11.29
CA PHE A 195 -17.94 -12.62 -10.14
C PHE A 195 -18.05 -11.72 -8.89
N PHE A 196 -17.79 -10.42 -9.02
CA PHE A 196 -17.83 -9.49 -7.88
C PHE A 196 -19.26 -9.20 -7.40
N GLU A 197 -20.24 -9.24 -8.29
CA GLU A 197 -21.66 -9.14 -7.95
C GLU A 197 -22.08 -10.34 -7.08
N ALA A 198 -21.72 -11.55 -7.49
CA ALA A 198 -21.99 -12.78 -6.74
C ALA A 198 -21.26 -12.79 -5.39
N LEU A 199 -19.99 -12.37 -5.35
CA LEU A 199 -19.21 -12.26 -4.12
C LEU A 199 -19.87 -11.26 -3.16
N SER A 200 -20.26 -10.09 -3.64
CA SER A 200 -20.93 -9.06 -2.84
C SER A 200 -22.28 -9.54 -2.29
N ALA A 201 -23.05 -10.30 -3.08
CA ALA A 201 -24.32 -10.87 -2.62
C ALA A 201 -24.11 -11.90 -1.49
N ARG A 202 -23.10 -12.76 -1.61
CA ARG A 202 -22.73 -13.72 -0.54
C ARG A 202 -22.25 -13.00 0.73
N THR A 203 -21.46 -11.95 0.57
CA THR A 203 -20.96 -11.15 1.70
C THR A 203 -22.12 -10.48 2.45
N ARG A 204 -23.10 -9.91 1.73
CA ARG A 204 -24.30 -9.33 2.35
C ARG A 204 -25.08 -10.38 3.14
N ARG A 205 -25.32 -11.55 2.55
CA ARG A 205 -26.00 -12.65 3.27
C ARG A 205 -25.31 -13.03 4.57
N LEU A 206 -23.98 -12.99 4.60
CA LEU A 206 -23.22 -13.26 5.83
C LEU A 206 -23.33 -12.11 6.84
N ALA A 207 -23.34 -10.87 6.37
CA ALA A 207 -23.40 -9.69 7.24
C ALA A 207 -24.78 -9.43 7.81
N ASP A 208 -25.84 -9.79 7.08
CA ASP A 208 -27.25 -9.54 7.45
C ASP A 208 -27.87 -10.67 8.29
N GLY A 209 -27.21 -11.80 8.41
CA GLY A 209 -27.81 -12.89 9.11
C GLY A 209 -27.22 -14.00 9.68
#